data_2be03ba2ea3efd673ea49b4eab819895
#
_entry.id   2be03ba2ea3efd673ea49b4eab819895
#
_cell.length_a   1.000
_cell.length_b   1.000
_cell.length_c   1.000
_cell.angle_alpha   90.00
_cell.angle_beta   90.00
_cell.angle_gamma   90.00
#
_symmetry.space_group_name_H-M   'P 1'
#
loop_
_entity.id
_entity.type
_entity.pdbx_description
1 polymer ?
#
loop_
_entity_poly.entity_id
_entity_poly.type
_entity_poly.pdbx_seq_one_letter_code
_entity_poly.pdbx_strand_id
1 'polypeptide(L)' 'MPKPKPFIKNHRDGSLRAKGQTLDDLPTGYWEWFRKDGTRLRSGHFKAGVRVGEWTTYDAKGKAYKVTPMKPHKR' A
#
# COMPACT_ATOMS: atom_id res chain seq x y z
N MET A 1 -7.02 20.46 -11.89
CA MET A 1 -6.79 19.62 -10.70
C MET A 1 -5.80 18.51 -11.01
N PRO A 2 -4.76 18.36 -10.24
CA PRO A 2 -3.86 17.26 -10.47
C PRO A 2 -4.55 15.94 -10.19
N LYS A 3 -4.19 14.93 -10.97
CA LYS A 3 -4.75 13.61 -10.80
C LYS A 3 -3.68 12.65 -10.29
N PRO A 4 -4.04 11.70 -9.45
CA PRO A 4 -3.07 10.70 -9.03
C PRO A 4 -2.53 9.92 -10.22
N LYS A 5 -1.27 9.58 -10.14
CA LYS A 5 -0.63 8.78 -11.17
C LYS A 5 -0.43 7.37 -10.66
N PRO A 6 -0.65 6.36 -11.49
CA PRO A 6 -0.40 5.00 -11.04
C PRO A 6 1.08 4.79 -10.76
N PHE A 7 1.35 4.01 -9.73
CA PHE A 7 2.72 3.69 -9.35
C PHE A 7 2.85 2.17 -9.23
N ILE A 8 3.82 1.63 -9.92
CA ILE A 8 4.08 0.19 -9.91
C ILE A 8 5.56 -0.01 -9.62
N LYS A 9 5.85 -0.89 -8.68
CA LYS A 9 7.22 -1.27 -8.41
C LYS A 9 7.33 -2.78 -8.43
N ASN A 10 8.40 -3.28 -9.04
CA ASN A 10 8.59 -4.71 -9.19
C ASN A 10 9.76 -5.20 -8.35
N HIS A 11 9.71 -6.48 -7.99
CA HIS A 11 10.86 -7.16 -7.43
C HIS A 11 11.90 -7.35 -8.52
N ARG A 12 13.09 -7.77 -8.15
CA ARG A 12 14.16 -8.01 -9.11
C ARG A 12 13.77 -8.98 -10.20
N ASP A 13 12.97 -9.99 -9.86
CA ASP A 13 12.59 -11.01 -10.81
C ASP A 13 11.44 -10.59 -11.72
N GLY A 14 10.98 -9.36 -11.59
CA GLY A 14 9.90 -8.85 -12.42
C GLY A 14 8.51 -8.99 -11.83
N SER A 15 8.36 -9.75 -10.74
CA SER A 15 7.03 -9.88 -10.14
C SER A 15 6.63 -8.58 -9.44
N LEU A 16 5.34 -8.37 -9.32
CA LEU A 16 4.82 -7.14 -8.72
C LEU A 16 5.17 -7.06 -7.25
N ARG A 17 5.74 -5.96 -6.84
CA ARG A 17 6.09 -5.73 -5.45
C ARG A 17 5.15 -4.74 -4.76
N ALA A 18 4.82 -3.65 -5.44
CA ALA A 18 3.96 -2.63 -4.88
C ALA A 18 3.12 -2.01 -5.96
N LYS A 19 1.91 -1.64 -5.61
CA LYS A 19 0.98 -1.05 -6.53
C LYS A 19 0.17 0.01 -5.80
N GLY A 20 0.11 1.20 -6.36
CA GLY A 20 -0.63 2.28 -5.73
C GLY A 20 -0.69 3.49 -6.64
N GLN A 21 -0.76 4.64 -6.02
CA GLN A 21 -0.85 5.90 -6.76
C GLN A 21 -0.03 6.96 -6.04
N THR A 22 0.44 7.94 -6.80
CA THR A 22 1.13 9.08 -6.21
C THR A 22 0.48 10.36 -6.70
N LEU A 23 0.56 11.37 -5.87
CA LEU A 23 0.11 12.71 -6.22
C LEU A 23 1.17 13.66 -5.70
N ASP A 24 1.73 14.48 -6.59
CA ASP A 24 2.83 15.37 -6.24
C ASP A 24 3.99 14.60 -5.58
N ASP A 25 4.28 13.41 -6.14
CA ASP A 25 5.36 12.54 -5.69
C ASP A 25 5.14 11.93 -4.30
N LEU A 26 3.94 12.06 -3.75
CA LEU A 26 3.60 11.46 -2.47
C LEU A 26 2.60 10.34 -2.68
N PRO A 27 2.74 9.23 -1.94
CA PRO A 27 1.75 8.16 -2.07
C PRO A 27 0.37 8.63 -1.61
N THR A 28 -0.65 8.20 -2.33
CA THR A 28 -2.01 8.55 -2.01
C THR A 28 -2.94 7.43 -2.44
N GLY A 29 -4.12 7.36 -1.83
CA GLY A 29 -5.11 6.36 -2.17
C GLY A 29 -4.73 4.98 -1.67
N TYR A 30 -5.28 3.98 -2.32
CA TYR A 30 -5.11 2.59 -1.90
C TYR A 30 -3.80 2.03 -2.40
N TRP A 31 -3.09 1.35 -1.51
CA TRP A 31 -1.80 0.74 -1.84
C TRP A 31 -1.78 -0.70 -1.42
N GLU A 32 -1.10 -1.53 -2.22
CA GLU A 32 -0.90 -2.95 -1.92
C GLU A 32 0.56 -3.30 -2.14
N TRP A 33 1.06 -4.16 -1.26
CA TRP A 33 2.41 -4.72 -1.40
C TRP A 33 2.29 -6.21 -1.50
N PHE A 34 3.18 -6.81 -2.28
CA PHE A 34 3.13 -8.24 -2.59
C PHE A 34 4.47 -8.91 -2.32
N ARG A 35 4.40 -10.19 -1.99
CA ARG A 35 5.60 -11.00 -1.89
C ARG A 35 5.98 -11.48 -3.27
N LYS A 36 7.20 -12.05 -3.40
CA LYS A 36 7.66 -12.54 -4.68
C LYS A 36 6.77 -13.62 -5.28
N ASP A 37 6.12 -14.40 -4.42
CA ASP A 37 5.24 -15.46 -4.90
C ASP A 37 3.87 -14.96 -5.34
N GLY A 38 3.64 -13.65 -5.29
CA GLY A 38 2.39 -13.07 -5.72
C GLY A 38 1.34 -12.91 -4.64
N THR A 39 1.58 -13.43 -3.45
CA THR A 39 0.61 -13.26 -2.38
C THR A 39 0.71 -11.87 -1.80
N ARG A 40 -0.43 -11.36 -1.35
CA ARG A 40 -0.48 -10.03 -0.77
C ARG A 40 0.26 -10.02 0.56
N LEU A 41 1.10 -9.03 0.75
CA LEU A 41 1.83 -8.84 2.00
C LEU A 41 1.11 -7.86 2.91
N ARG A 42 0.68 -6.76 2.35
CA ARG A 42 0.10 -5.66 3.11
C ARG A 42 -0.77 -4.80 2.22
N SER A 43 -1.75 -4.15 2.80
CA SER A 43 -2.54 -3.16 2.07
C SER A 43 -2.94 -2.04 3.02
N GLY A 44 -3.19 -0.87 2.45
CA GLY A 44 -3.61 0.26 3.24
C GLY A 44 -3.87 1.48 2.37
N HIS A 45 -4.12 2.59 3.04
CA HIS A 45 -4.40 3.85 2.35
C HIS A 45 -3.43 4.92 2.80
N PHE A 46 -3.11 5.81 1.86
CA PHE A 46 -2.31 6.99 2.15
C PHE A 46 -3.12 8.24 1.84
N LYS A 47 -2.81 9.30 2.53
CA LYS A 47 -3.31 10.61 2.21
C LYS A 47 -2.13 11.57 2.25
N ALA A 48 -1.73 12.05 1.07
CA ALA A 48 -0.59 12.96 0.94
C ALA A 48 0.66 12.46 1.70
N GLY A 49 0.98 11.19 1.52
CA GLY A 49 2.17 10.59 2.11
C GLY A 49 1.98 10.07 3.52
N VAL A 50 0.82 10.26 4.12
CA VAL A 50 0.56 9.84 5.49
C VAL A 50 -0.34 8.60 5.49
N ARG A 51 0.01 7.61 6.31
CA ARG A 51 -0.84 6.43 6.43
C ARG A 51 -2.13 6.77 7.15
N VAL A 52 -3.25 6.37 6.56
CA VAL A 52 -4.55 6.63 7.16
C VAL A 52 -5.41 5.39 7.08
N GLY A 53 -6.46 5.34 7.89
CA GLY A 53 -7.38 4.24 7.87
C GLY A 53 -6.79 2.98 8.49
N GLU A 54 -7.27 1.85 8.05
CA GLU A 54 -6.81 0.56 8.55
C GLU A 54 -5.81 -0.05 7.60
N TRP A 55 -4.72 -0.53 8.16
CA TRP A 55 -3.68 -1.21 7.40
C TRP A 55 -3.72 -2.68 7.75
N THR A 56 -3.76 -3.50 6.73
CA THR A 56 -3.90 -4.94 6.89
C THR A 56 -2.61 -5.64 6.50
N THR A 57 -2.18 -6.58 7.33
CA THR A 57 -1.04 -7.44 7.01
C THR A 57 -1.59 -8.83 6.74
N TYR A 58 -1.06 -9.48 5.71
CA TYR A 58 -1.52 -10.78 5.28
C TYR A 58 -0.47 -11.84 5.53
N ASP A 59 -0.92 -13.06 5.84
CA ASP A 59 0.00 -14.16 6.07
C ASP A 59 0.49 -14.74 4.74
N ALA A 60 1.29 -15.80 4.81
CA ALA A 60 1.89 -16.39 3.62
C ALA A 60 0.85 -16.98 2.66
N LYS A 61 -0.36 -17.19 3.14
CA LYS A 61 -1.44 -17.71 2.30
C LYS A 61 -2.31 -16.60 1.74
N GLY A 62 -1.99 -15.36 2.06
CA GLY A 62 -2.76 -14.23 1.58
C GLY A 62 -3.97 -13.90 2.41
N LYS A 63 -4.08 -14.47 3.60
CA LYS A 63 -5.19 -14.18 4.50
C LYS A 63 -4.83 -13.05 5.44
N ALA A 64 -5.78 -12.16 5.69
CA ALA A 64 -5.58 -11.08 6.63
C ALA A 64 -5.40 -11.66 8.03
N TYR A 65 -4.30 -11.33 8.69
CA TYR A 65 -4.09 -11.81 10.05
C TYR A 65 -3.86 -10.68 11.06
N LYS A 66 -3.63 -9.49 10.58
CA LYS A 66 -3.43 -8.35 11.48
C LYS A 66 -3.96 -7.08 10.82
N VAL A 67 -4.76 -6.34 11.57
CA VAL A 67 -5.26 -5.05 11.09
C VAL A 67 -4.81 -4.00 12.09
N THR A 68 -4.13 -2.98 11.59
CA THR A 68 -3.61 -1.91 12.42
C THR A 68 -4.29 -0.61 12.03
N PRO A 69 -5.07 0.00 12.89
CA PRO A 69 -5.66 1.29 12.57
C PRO A 69 -4.59 2.38 12.64
N MET A 70 -4.57 3.21 11.59
CA MET A 70 -3.66 4.35 11.54
C MET A 70 -4.47 5.59 11.80
N LYS A 71 -4.45 6.07 13.01
CA LYS A 71 -5.21 7.24 13.35
C LYS A 71 -4.47 8.50 12.93
N PRO A 72 -5.19 9.50 12.43
CA PRO A 72 -4.53 10.77 12.14
C PRO A 72 -3.90 11.30 13.41
N HIS A 73 -2.72 11.85 13.30
CA HIS A 73 -2.05 12.42 14.43
C HIS A 73 -2.74 13.69 14.85
N LYS A 74 -3.12 13.75 16.12
CA LYS A 74 -3.75 14.91 16.58
C LYS A 74 -2.96 15.61 17.52
N ARG A 75 -2.86 16.52 17.51
CA ARG A 75 -2.29 17.14 18.45
C ARG A 75 -1.87 17.51 18.72
#